data_e982560b3691c3fa817baff163f3648c
#
_entry.id   e982560b3691c3fa817baff163f3648c
#
_cell.length_a   1.000
_cell.length_b   1.000
_cell.length_c   1.000
_cell.angle_alpha   90.00
_cell.angle_beta   90.00
_cell.angle_gamma   90.00
#
_symmetry.space_group_name_H-M   'P 1'
#
loop_
_entity.id
_entity.type
_entity.pdbx_description
1 polymer ?
#
loop_
_entity_poly.entity_id
_entity_poly.type
_entity_poly.pdbx_seq_one_letter_code
_entity_poly.pdbx_strand_id
1 'polypeptide(L)'
;MLISQNSSSAKQGDKFIAVLMSSHRPMEMDMESGIIDYFEEDIESFILDLDRSPITKSSYKKILMNFSLYLRERDIAKPKTRNLIDYKEKLSKTLAPSSMQKVIVVLHRFFRYLSGREIYPDISNGLNPMKTTKVMKRDVLSVDDVAALINIAEAKSHHSLEDYRNYAILSLIATTGLRTIEVERAEVADLSMINKGHILYVRGKGRDDKSEYVKISDEVYNIIETYLANRRDEFAPLFITHGHNSYGNPIRTRSIREVIKNFLLEAGLEDRNMSAHSLRHFVCSEILRSGGSLEEAQQVLRHRDISTTQIYNHSLKREENDSELLVSAKLFMKGAK
;
A
#
# COMPACT_ATOMS: atom_id res chain seq x y z
N MET A 1 36.79 -1.50 16.07
CA MET A 1 36.76 -2.76 15.30
C MET A 1 35.69 -3.63 15.91
N LEU A 2 34.62 -3.76 15.24
CA LEU A 2 33.56 -4.75 15.11
C LEU A 2 32.26 -4.06 14.75
N ILE A 3 32.05 -4.10 13.46
CA ILE A 3 30.91 -3.57 12.72
C ILE A 3 29.93 -4.73 12.53
N SER A 4 28.65 -4.36 12.58
CA SER A 4 27.53 -4.91 11.84
C SER A 4 27.14 -6.36 12.05
N GLN A 5 25.90 -6.52 12.38
CA GLN A 5 24.94 -7.35 11.63
C GLN A 5 23.57 -7.24 12.30
N ASN A 6 22.66 -6.47 11.69
CA ASN A 6 21.23 -6.78 11.69
C ASN A 6 20.44 -5.65 11.00
N SER A 7 20.42 -5.69 9.68
CA SER A 7 19.54 -4.86 8.85
C SER A 7 18.91 -5.70 7.73
N SER A 8 18.18 -6.77 8.07
CA SER A 8 17.81 -7.74 7.03
C SER A 8 16.31 -7.92 6.77
N SER A 9 15.36 -7.33 7.53
CA SER A 9 13.95 -7.65 7.30
C SER A 9 13.14 -6.61 6.49
N ALA A 10 13.48 -5.34 6.54
CA ALA A 10 12.79 -4.29 5.77
C ALA A 10 13.17 -4.29 4.27
N LYS A 11 14.35 -4.81 3.95
CA LYS A 11 14.87 -4.90 2.57
C LYS A 11 14.28 -6.07 1.76
N GLN A 12 13.52 -6.99 2.38
CA GLN A 12 13.04 -8.20 1.69
C GLN A 12 11.86 -7.96 0.76
N GLY A 13 10.94 -7.04 1.07
CA GLY A 13 9.80 -6.73 0.19
C GLY A 13 10.24 -5.99 -1.08
N ASP A 14 11.09 -4.98 -0.93
CA ASP A 14 11.64 -4.22 -2.05
C ASP A 14 12.75 -4.98 -2.78
N LYS A 15 13.55 -5.81 -2.08
CA LYS A 15 14.50 -6.71 -2.72
C LYS A 15 13.83 -7.78 -3.57
N PHE A 16 12.65 -8.27 -3.19
CA PHE A 16 11.94 -9.23 -4.04
C PHE A 16 11.47 -8.57 -5.35
N ILE A 17 11.05 -7.30 -5.32
CA ILE A 17 10.77 -6.50 -6.52
C ILE A 17 12.08 -6.23 -7.30
N ALA A 18 13.19 -5.97 -6.62
CA ALA A 18 14.49 -5.71 -7.25
C ALA A 18 15.19 -6.98 -7.77
N VAL A 19 15.12 -8.09 -7.04
CA VAL A 19 15.68 -9.40 -7.48
C VAL A 19 14.92 -9.93 -8.70
N LEU A 20 13.62 -9.64 -8.82
CA LEU A 20 12.84 -9.93 -10.04
C LEU A 20 13.19 -9.00 -11.21
N MET A 21 13.88 -7.87 -10.94
CA MET A 21 14.31 -6.94 -12.00
C MET A 21 15.79 -7.08 -12.42
N SER A 22 16.64 -7.73 -11.63
CA SER A 22 18.10 -7.72 -11.87
C SER A 22 18.68 -8.94 -12.61
N SER A 23 17.86 -9.93 -12.99
CA SER A 23 18.34 -11.14 -13.67
C SER A 23 17.89 -11.26 -15.13
N HIS A 24 17.80 -10.14 -15.87
CA HIS A 24 17.59 -10.21 -17.31
C HIS A 24 18.85 -9.78 -18.05
N ARG A 25 19.72 -10.76 -18.39
CA ARG A 25 20.47 -10.72 -19.64
C ARG A 25 19.49 -11.15 -20.75
N PRO A 26 19.42 -10.45 -21.90
CA PRO A 26 18.71 -10.96 -23.06
C PRO A 26 19.47 -12.21 -23.53
N MET A 27 18.87 -13.38 -23.43
CA MET A 27 19.32 -14.56 -24.19
C MET A 27 18.89 -14.35 -25.64
N GLU A 28 19.86 -14.33 -26.54
CA GLU A 28 19.65 -14.49 -27.99
C GLU A 28 18.90 -15.79 -28.21
N MET A 29 17.78 -15.72 -28.95
CA MET A 29 16.93 -16.84 -29.24
C MET A 29 17.51 -17.59 -30.45
N ASP A 30 17.92 -18.85 -30.23
CA ASP A 30 18.13 -19.81 -31.31
C ASP A 30 16.77 -20.31 -31.85
N MET A 31 16.51 -20.01 -33.10
CA MET A 31 15.24 -20.28 -33.79
C MET A 31 15.27 -21.64 -34.50
N GLU A 32 15.41 -22.77 -33.81
CA GLU A 32 15.19 -24.10 -34.41
C GLU A 32 14.96 -25.23 -33.39
N SER A 33 14.15 -25.04 -32.39
CA SER A 33 13.58 -26.16 -31.62
C SER A 33 12.14 -25.81 -31.26
N GLY A 34 11.21 -26.75 -31.47
CA GLY A 34 9.79 -26.59 -31.17
C GLY A 34 9.61 -26.07 -29.74
N ILE A 35 9.41 -24.77 -29.61
CA ILE A 35 9.33 -24.07 -28.33
C ILE A 35 8.11 -24.60 -27.63
N ILE A 36 8.30 -25.31 -26.51
CA ILE A 36 7.22 -25.62 -25.60
C ILE A 36 6.78 -24.27 -25.00
N ASP A 37 5.61 -23.79 -25.41
CA ASP A 37 4.99 -22.63 -24.85
C ASP A 37 4.50 -22.98 -23.43
N TYR A 38 5.24 -22.51 -22.41
CA TYR A 38 4.87 -22.68 -20.99
C TYR A 38 3.73 -21.73 -20.60
N PHE A 39 2.63 -21.74 -21.38
CA PHE A 39 1.45 -20.87 -21.22
C PHE A 39 1.66 -19.38 -21.53
N GLU A 40 2.70 -18.98 -22.24
CA GLU A 40 2.96 -17.55 -22.48
C GLU A 40 1.88 -16.90 -23.33
N GLU A 41 1.42 -17.57 -24.40
CA GLU A 41 0.29 -17.11 -25.22
C GLU A 41 -1.03 -17.12 -24.46
N ASP A 42 -1.25 -18.15 -23.65
CA ASP A 42 -2.43 -18.26 -22.80
C ASP A 42 -2.48 -17.18 -21.72
N ILE A 43 -1.32 -16.82 -21.16
CA ILE A 43 -1.19 -15.72 -20.19
C ILE A 43 -1.57 -14.39 -20.84
N GLU A 44 -1.08 -14.10 -22.06
CA GLU A 44 -1.44 -12.88 -22.78
C GLU A 44 -2.95 -12.83 -23.04
N SER A 45 -3.52 -13.93 -23.54
CA SER A 45 -4.96 -14.05 -23.79
C SER A 45 -5.78 -13.85 -22.52
N PHE A 46 -5.39 -14.48 -21.41
CA PHE A 46 -6.04 -14.29 -20.11
C PHE A 46 -5.98 -12.82 -19.64
N ILE A 47 -4.83 -12.16 -19.80
CA ILE A 47 -4.67 -10.76 -19.37
C ILE A 47 -5.51 -9.81 -20.25
N LEU A 48 -5.64 -10.09 -21.54
CA LEU A 48 -6.49 -9.31 -22.46
C LEU A 48 -7.97 -9.40 -22.04
N ASP A 49 -8.45 -10.60 -21.77
CA ASP A 49 -9.84 -10.87 -21.39
C ASP A 49 -10.20 -10.45 -19.96
N LEU A 50 -9.20 -10.14 -19.14
CA LEU A 50 -9.43 -9.80 -17.75
C LEU A 50 -10.03 -8.38 -17.61
N ASP A 51 -11.26 -8.26 -17.14
CA ASP A 51 -11.87 -6.96 -16.79
C ASP A 51 -11.28 -6.44 -15.46
N ARG A 52 -10.13 -5.81 -15.53
CA ARG A 52 -9.41 -5.21 -14.39
C ARG A 52 -8.57 -4.02 -14.85
N SER A 53 -8.22 -3.15 -13.88
CA SER A 53 -7.35 -2.01 -14.14
C SER A 53 -5.98 -2.43 -14.71
N PRO A 54 -5.31 -1.57 -15.50
CA PRO A 54 -4.00 -1.85 -16.09
C PRO A 54 -2.95 -2.28 -15.05
N ILE A 55 -2.98 -1.68 -13.86
CA ILE A 55 -2.07 -2.02 -12.74
C ILE A 55 -2.33 -3.46 -12.25
N THR A 56 -3.60 -3.86 -12.17
CA THR A 56 -3.96 -5.23 -11.77
C THR A 56 -3.57 -6.22 -12.84
N LYS A 57 -3.84 -5.92 -14.12
CA LYS A 57 -3.43 -6.74 -15.27
C LYS A 57 -1.91 -6.96 -15.27
N SER A 58 -1.12 -5.89 -15.17
CA SER A 58 0.34 -5.96 -15.09
C SER A 58 0.83 -6.81 -13.92
N SER A 59 0.21 -6.66 -12.75
CA SER A 59 0.56 -7.49 -11.58
C SER A 59 0.23 -8.97 -11.76
N TYR A 60 -0.90 -9.30 -12.40
CA TYR A 60 -1.30 -10.67 -12.70
C TYR A 60 -0.37 -11.28 -13.72
N LYS A 61 -0.09 -10.56 -14.83
CA LYS A 61 0.88 -10.96 -15.84
C LYS A 61 2.22 -11.32 -15.21
N LYS A 62 2.77 -10.44 -14.38
CA LYS A 62 4.05 -10.69 -13.69
C LYS A 62 4.04 -11.98 -12.85
N ILE A 63 2.95 -12.25 -12.11
CA ILE A 63 2.82 -13.47 -11.30
C ILE A 63 2.81 -14.71 -12.19
N LEU A 64 2.06 -14.68 -13.30
CA LEU A 64 1.93 -15.81 -14.21
C LEU A 64 3.21 -16.05 -15.01
N MET A 65 3.89 -14.99 -15.48
CA MET A 65 5.20 -15.11 -16.14
C MET A 65 6.26 -15.71 -15.22
N ASN A 66 6.25 -15.39 -13.91
CA ASN A 66 7.13 -16.03 -12.94
C ASN A 66 6.80 -17.53 -12.76
N PHE A 67 5.52 -17.89 -12.85
CA PHE A 67 5.13 -19.30 -12.83
C PHE A 67 5.56 -20.01 -14.12
N SER A 68 5.38 -19.43 -15.31
CA SER A 68 5.88 -19.94 -16.58
C SER A 68 7.39 -20.18 -16.52
N LEU A 69 8.15 -19.19 -16.03
CA LEU A 69 9.61 -19.33 -15.83
C LEU A 69 9.96 -20.51 -14.90
N TYR A 70 9.23 -20.68 -13.80
CA TYR A 70 9.42 -21.79 -12.87
C TYR A 70 9.21 -23.15 -13.55
N LEU A 71 8.21 -23.27 -14.44
CA LEU A 71 7.95 -24.49 -15.23
C LEU A 71 9.08 -24.76 -16.22
N ARG A 72 9.52 -23.71 -16.94
CA ARG A 72 10.61 -23.76 -17.90
C ARG A 72 11.93 -24.19 -17.25
N GLU A 73 12.31 -23.60 -16.12
CA GLU A 73 13.53 -23.97 -15.36
C GLU A 73 13.56 -25.44 -14.95
N ARG A 74 12.42 -26.13 -14.92
CA ARG A 74 12.27 -27.54 -14.50
C ARG A 74 11.84 -28.47 -15.61
N ASP A 75 11.74 -27.97 -16.82
CA ASP A 75 11.27 -28.71 -18.00
C ASP A 75 9.90 -29.40 -17.76
N ILE A 76 8.96 -28.65 -17.13
CA ILE A 76 7.63 -29.14 -16.81
C ILE A 76 6.63 -28.65 -17.86
N ALA A 77 6.55 -29.34 -19.00
CA ALA A 77 5.64 -28.97 -20.08
C ALA A 77 4.15 -29.18 -19.74
N LYS A 78 3.83 -30.18 -18.92
CA LYS A 78 2.45 -30.50 -18.51
C LYS A 78 2.33 -30.52 -16.98
N PRO A 79 2.18 -29.35 -16.33
CA PRO A 79 2.11 -29.27 -14.88
C PRO A 79 0.86 -29.96 -14.32
N LYS A 80 1.00 -30.53 -13.13
CA LYS A 80 -0.07 -31.13 -12.34
C LYS A 80 -0.26 -30.33 -11.04
N THR A 81 -1.33 -30.59 -10.30
CA THR A 81 -1.56 -29.98 -8.98
C THR A 81 -0.34 -30.02 -8.06
N ARG A 82 0.44 -31.12 -8.10
CA ARG A 82 1.68 -31.25 -7.30
C ARG A 82 2.68 -30.15 -7.64
N ASN A 83 2.84 -29.79 -8.90
CA ASN A 83 3.79 -28.73 -9.31
C ASN A 83 3.36 -27.35 -8.81
N LEU A 84 2.05 -27.06 -8.67
CA LEU A 84 1.55 -25.85 -8.04
C LEU A 84 1.84 -25.84 -6.53
N ILE A 85 1.72 -26.97 -5.87
CA ILE A 85 2.05 -27.12 -4.43
C ILE A 85 3.56 -26.87 -4.23
N ASP A 86 4.42 -27.49 -5.04
CA ASP A 86 5.88 -27.33 -4.98
C ASP A 86 6.29 -25.86 -5.26
N TYR A 87 5.62 -25.20 -6.23
CA TYR A 87 5.81 -23.78 -6.50
C TYR A 87 5.42 -22.91 -5.29
N LYS A 88 4.27 -23.18 -4.69
CA LYS A 88 3.82 -22.53 -3.45
C LYS A 88 4.84 -22.73 -2.32
N GLU A 89 5.34 -23.95 -2.11
CA GLU A 89 6.36 -24.24 -1.11
C GLU A 89 7.67 -23.48 -1.37
N LYS A 90 8.14 -23.44 -2.62
CA LYS A 90 9.31 -22.61 -3.02
C LYS A 90 9.10 -21.15 -2.62
N LEU A 91 7.96 -20.56 -2.99
CA LEU A 91 7.68 -19.15 -2.76
C LEU A 91 7.41 -18.83 -1.28
N SER A 92 6.88 -19.76 -0.49
CA SER A 92 6.59 -19.55 0.94
C SER A 92 7.84 -19.29 1.78
N LYS A 93 9.02 -19.65 1.28
CA LYS A 93 10.32 -19.39 1.92
C LYS A 93 10.73 -17.92 1.83
N THR A 94 10.17 -17.18 0.87
CA THR A 94 10.59 -15.80 0.54
C THR A 94 9.46 -14.78 0.56
N LEU A 95 8.21 -15.22 0.36
CA LEU A 95 7.05 -14.34 0.31
C LEU A 95 6.30 -14.27 1.63
N ALA A 96 5.86 -13.07 1.99
CA ALA A 96 4.90 -12.89 3.07
C ALA A 96 3.56 -13.60 2.76
N PRO A 97 2.80 -14.09 3.77
CA PRO A 97 1.54 -14.80 3.57
C PRO A 97 0.50 -14.05 2.72
N SER A 98 0.41 -12.72 2.86
CA SER A 98 -0.50 -11.89 2.05
C SER A 98 -0.11 -11.83 0.57
N SER A 99 1.19 -11.79 0.27
CA SER A 99 1.70 -11.84 -1.10
C SER A 99 1.47 -13.22 -1.72
N MET A 100 1.69 -14.27 -0.94
CA MET A 100 1.41 -15.65 -1.35
C MET A 100 -0.07 -15.85 -1.65
N GLN A 101 -0.97 -15.31 -0.81
CA GLN A 101 -2.40 -15.37 -1.05
C GLN A 101 -2.77 -14.78 -2.42
N LYS A 102 -2.12 -13.66 -2.81
CA LYS A 102 -2.33 -13.06 -4.12
C LYS A 102 -1.89 -13.99 -5.27
N VAL A 103 -0.73 -14.65 -5.12
CA VAL A 103 -0.24 -15.64 -6.10
C VAL A 103 -1.26 -16.77 -6.27
N ILE A 104 -1.75 -17.33 -5.17
CA ILE A 104 -2.75 -18.42 -5.17
C ILE A 104 -4.03 -17.99 -5.90
N VAL A 105 -4.55 -16.80 -5.59
CA VAL A 105 -5.75 -16.25 -6.25
C VAL A 105 -5.55 -16.09 -7.76
N VAL A 106 -4.37 -15.64 -8.20
CA VAL A 106 -4.07 -15.47 -9.62
C VAL A 106 -3.98 -16.83 -10.33
N LEU A 107 -3.31 -17.82 -9.73
CA LEU A 107 -3.22 -19.17 -10.27
C LEU A 107 -4.60 -19.83 -10.39
N HIS A 108 -5.46 -19.71 -9.35
CA HIS A 108 -6.83 -20.20 -9.42
C HIS A 108 -7.64 -19.56 -10.56
N ARG A 109 -7.52 -18.25 -10.75
CA ARG A 109 -8.23 -17.55 -11.84
C ARG A 109 -7.72 -17.98 -13.20
N PHE A 110 -6.42 -18.16 -13.35
CA PHE A 110 -5.81 -18.56 -14.59
C PHE A 110 -6.19 -19.99 -15.00
N PHE A 111 -6.01 -20.97 -14.12
CA PHE A 111 -6.37 -22.36 -14.45
C PHE A 111 -7.88 -22.58 -14.62
N ARG A 112 -8.71 -21.82 -13.90
CA ARG A 112 -10.15 -21.80 -14.17
C ARG A 112 -10.49 -21.22 -15.53
N TYR A 113 -9.80 -20.17 -15.96
CA TYR A 113 -9.94 -19.60 -17.29
C TYR A 113 -9.55 -20.61 -18.39
N LEU A 114 -8.43 -21.28 -18.24
CA LEU A 114 -7.98 -22.32 -19.19
C LEU A 114 -8.96 -23.48 -19.25
N SER A 115 -9.46 -23.94 -18.10
CA SER A 115 -10.44 -25.04 -18.03
C SER A 115 -11.78 -24.65 -18.66
N GLY A 116 -12.24 -23.43 -18.44
CA GLY A 116 -13.48 -22.92 -19.06
C GLY A 116 -13.39 -22.79 -20.59
N ARG A 117 -12.20 -22.77 -21.16
CA ARG A 117 -11.93 -22.76 -22.61
C ARG A 117 -11.47 -24.12 -23.17
N GLU A 118 -11.47 -25.14 -22.33
CA GLU A 118 -11.03 -26.51 -22.69
C GLU A 118 -9.55 -26.59 -23.16
N ILE A 119 -8.73 -25.56 -22.80
CA ILE A 119 -7.30 -25.51 -23.15
C ILE A 119 -6.49 -26.40 -22.22
N TYR A 120 -6.76 -26.31 -20.89
CA TYR A 120 -6.05 -27.05 -19.87
C TYR A 120 -6.94 -27.33 -18.66
N PRO A 121 -6.85 -28.50 -18.00
CA PRO A 121 -7.65 -28.81 -16.83
C PRO A 121 -7.36 -27.85 -15.66
N ASP A 122 -8.36 -27.57 -14.81
CA ASP A 122 -8.14 -26.79 -13.59
C ASP A 122 -7.37 -27.63 -12.55
N ILE A 123 -6.05 -27.52 -12.58
CA ILE A 123 -5.15 -28.17 -11.64
C ILE A 123 -5.00 -27.40 -10.31
N SER A 124 -5.65 -26.25 -10.19
CA SER A 124 -5.53 -25.38 -9.01
C SER A 124 -6.44 -25.79 -7.85
N ASN A 125 -7.41 -26.67 -8.05
CA ASN A 125 -8.40 -27.07 -7.03
C ASN A 125 -7.79 -27.64 -5.73
N GLY A 126 -6.56 -28.22 -5.80
CA GLY A 126 -5.83 -28.69 -4.61
C GLY A 126 -4.94 -27.64 -3.94
N LEU A 127 -4.92 -26.40 -4.45
CA LEU A 127 -4.08 -25.33 -3.92
C LEU A 127 -4.80 -24.54 -2.83
N ASN A 128 -4.63 -24.94 -1.58
CA ASN A 128 -5.28 -24.27 -0.45
C ASN A 128 -4.76 -22.86 -0.22
N PRO A 129 -5.65 -21.90 0.12
CA PRO A 129 -5.25 -20.54 0.49
C PRO A 129 -4.36 -20.55 1.74
N MET A 130 -3.49 -19.56 1.85
CA MET A 130 -2.72 -19.35 3.08
C MET A 130 -3.66 -18.85 4.18
N LYS A 131 -3.56 -19.43 5.37
CA LYS A 131 -4.20 -18.87 6.56
C LYS A 131 -3.50 -17.55 6.90
N THR A 132 -4.12 -16.45 6.56
CA THR A 132 -3.66 -15.14 6.97
C THR A 132 -4.42 -14.72 8.21
N THR A 133 -3.73 -14.55 9.33
CA THR A 133 -4.32 -13.88 10.49
C THR A 133 -4.49 -12.41 10.12
N LYS A 134 -5.73 -11.92 10.16
CA LYS A 134 -6.05 -10.49 9.95
C LYS A 134 -5.64 -9.62 11.15
N VAL A 135 -4.67 -10.06 11.94
CA VAL A 135 -4.16 -9.24 13.06
C VAL A 135 -3.28 -8.15 12.48
N MET A 136 -3.52 -6.93 12.88
CA MET A 136 -2.62 -5.82 12.57
C MET A 136 -1.25 -6.12 13.21
N LYS A 137 -0.27 -6.45 12.37
CA LYS A 137 1.13 -6.64 12.77
C LYS A 137 1.94 -5.35 12.67
N ARG A 138 1.28 -4.19 12.55
CA ARG A 138 1.98 -2.91 12.40
C ARG A 138 1.82 -2.12 13.68
N ASP A 139 2.92 -1.59 14.16
CA ASP A 139 2.90 -0.56 15.16
C ASP A 139 2.09 0.63 14.63
N VAL A 140 1.24 1.22 15.46
CA VAL A 140 0.47 2.40 15.12
C VAL A 140 1.28 3.61 15.53
N LEU A 141 1.30 4.63 14.68
CA LEU A 141 1.89 5.93 15.04
C LEU A 141 1.08 6.54 16.19
N SER A 142 1.77 7.06 17.19
CA SER A 142 1.16 7.88 18.25
C SER A 142 0.99 9.32 17.78
N VAL A 143 0.25 10.11 18.53
CA VAL A 143 0.14 11.57 18.32
C VAL A 143 1.51 12.23 18.40
N ASP A 144 2.35 11.82 19.36
CA ASP A 144 3.70 12.36 19.53
C ASP A 144 4.61 11.99 18.33
N ASP A 145 4.51 10.76 17.79
CA ASP A 145 5.23 10.36 16.59
C ASP A 145 4.87 11.29 15.41
N VAL A 146 3.57 11.52 15.18
CA VAL A 146 3.10 12.34 14.05
C VAL A 146 3.43 13.82 14.26
N ALA A 147 3.33 14.33 15.49
CA ALA A 147 3.76 15.69 15.84
C ALA A 147 5.26 15.88 15.57
N ALA A 148 6.10 14.90 15.94
CA ALA A 148 7.54 14.93 15.65
C ALA A 148 7.81 14.98 14.14
N LEU A 149 7.09 14.19 13.33
CA LEU A 149 7.20 14.23 11.87
C LEU A 149 6.85 15.60 11.29
N ILE A 150 5.77 16.21 11.78
CA ILE A 150 5.33 17.54 11.33
C ILE A 150 6.36 18.60 11.72
N ASN A 151 6.89 18.59 12.96
CA ASN A 151 7.91 19.53 13.42
C ASN A 151 9.21 19.42 12.58
N ILE A 152 9.65 18.21 12.25
CA ILE A 152 10.81 17.98 11.38
C ILE A 152 10.56 18.56 9.99
N ALA A 153 9.37 18.31 9.42
CA ALA A 153 9.02 18.78 8.08
C ALA A 153 8.89 20.31 8.06
N GLU A 154 8.30 20.92 9.09
CA GLU A 154 8.18 22.38 9.26
C GLU A 154 9.57 23.03 9.35
N ALA A 155 10.45 22.52 10.19
CA ALA A 155 11.81 23.03 10.34
C ALA A 155 12.58 23.02 9.02
N LYS A 156 12.36 21.99 8.18
CA LYS A 156 12.98 21.87 6.84
C LYS A 156 12.33 22.73 5.77
N SER A 157 11.06 23.10 5.94
CA SER A 157 10.28 23.81 4.92
C SER A 157 10.92 25.11 4.45
N HIS A 158 11.75 25.73 5.29
CA HIS A 158 12.45 26.98 5.00
C HIS A 158 13.66 26.85 4.06
N HIS A 159 14.13 25.61 3.77
CA HIS A 159 15.34 25.42 2.95
C HIS A 159 15.06 25.52 1.45
N SER A 160 13.90 25.04 0.99
CA SER A 160 13.53 25.08 -0.42
C SER A 160 12.01 24.98 -0.60
N LEU A 161 11.56 25.40 -1.79
CA LEU A 161 10.14 25.22 -2.17
C LEU A 161 9.75 23.73 -2.25
N GLU A 162 10.69 22.86 -2.58
CA GLU A 162 10.48 21.40 -2.56
C GLU A 162 10.25 20.89 -1.14
N ASP A 163 11.02 21.35 -0.16
CA ASP A 163 10.85 20.99 1.24
C ASP A 163 9.53 21.55 1.79
N TYR A 164 9.15 22.75 1.40
CA TYR A 164 7.85 23.32 1.76
C TYR A 164 6.69 22.47 1.19
N ARG A 165 6.78 22.03 -0.07
CA ARG A 165 5.84 21.08 -0.66
C ARG A 165 5.76 19.80 0.15
N ASN A 166 6.90 19.25 0.57
CA ASN A 166 6.97 18.01 1.33
C ASN A 166 6.30 18.16 2.70
N TYR A 167 6.48 19.31 3.36
CA TYR A 167 5.76 19.68 4.59
C TYR A 167 4.25 19.76 4.36
N ALA A 168 3.79 20.42 3.30
CA ALA A 168 2.38 20.52 2.97
C ALA A 168 1.75 19.14 2.67
N ILE A 169 2.45 18.27 1.94
CA ILE A 169 2.00 16.90 1.67
C ILE A 169 1.88 16.08 2.96
N LEU A 170 2.89 16.13 3.84
CA LEU A 170 2.88 15.41 5.10
C LEU A 170 1.72 15.87 5.97
N SER A 171 1.56 17.19 6.17
CA SER A 171 0.49 17.79 6.98
C SER A 171 -0.89 17.39 6.45
N LEU A 172 -1.09 17.43 5.14
CA LEU A 172 -2.35 17.03 4.51
C LEU A 172 -2.65 15.54 4.73
N ILE A 173 -1.68 14.65 4.53
CA ILE A 173 -1.90 13.20 4.71
C ILE A 173 -2.10 12.85 6.19
N ALA A 174 -1.33 13.46 7.09
CA ALA A 174 -1.38 13.18 8.52
C ALA A 174 -2.71 13.59 9.17
N THR A 175 -3.39 14.61 8.63
CA THR A 175 -4.66 15.10 9.16
C THR A 175 -5.89 14.52 8.47
N THR A 176 -5.80 14.21 7.18
CA THR A 176 -6.96 13.76 6.38
C THR A 176 -6.96 12.27 6.06
N GLY A 177 -5.85 11.57 6.27
CA GLY A 177 -5.69 10.17 5.91
C GLY A 177 -5.77 9.90 4.39
N LEU A 178 -5.50 10.89 3.53
CA LEU A 178 -5.49 10.72 2.08
C LEU A 178 -4.55 9.60 1.62
N ARG A 179 -4.95 8.88 0.59
CA ARG A 179 -4.05 7.95 -0.08
C ARG A 179 -3.05 8.71 -0.94
N THR A 180 -1.82 8.21 -1.06
CA THR A 180 -0.79 8.86 -1.88
C THR A 180 -1.21 9.07 -3.34
N ILE A 181 -2.07 8.21 -3.89
CA ILE A 181 -2.62 8.38 -5.25
C ILE A 181 -3.66 9.51 -5.33
N GLU A 182 -4.39 9.79 -4.24
CA GLU A 182 -5.32 10.90 -4.16
C GLU A 182 -4.56 12.23 -4.11
N VAL A 183 -3.43 12.27 -3.42
CA VAL A 183 -2.52 13.43 -3.39
C VAL A 183 -1.83 13.65 -4.75
N GLU A 184 -1.36 12.60 -5.43
CA GLU A 184 -0.80 12.68 -6.79
C GLU A 184 -1.79 13.29 -7.79
N ARG A 185 -3.09 13.01 -7.63
CA ARG A 185 -4.16 13.41 -8.57
C ARG A 185 -4.86 14.70 -8.19
N ALA A 186 -4.52 15.29 -7.05
CA ALA A 186 -5.11 16.53 -6.59
C ALA A 186 -4.67 17.70 -7.48
N GLU A 187 -5.63 18.55 -7.83
CA GLU A 187 -5.42 19.77 -8.61
C GLU A 187 -5.72 20.99 -7.75
N VAL A 188 -5.17 22.15 -8.09
CA VAL A 188 -5.45 23.41 -7.41
C VAL A 188 -6.96 23.73 -7.45
N ALA A 189 -7.61 23.44 -8.57
CA ALA A 189 -9.05 23.62 -8.76
C ALA A 189 -9.92 22.72 -7.87
N ASP A 190 -9.34 21.69 -7.21
CA ASP A 190 -10.04 20.82 -6.27
C ASP A 190 -10.19 21.43 -4.87
N LEU A 191 -9.43 22.50 -4.56
CA LEU A 191 -9.60 23.26 -3.33
C LEU A 191 -10.89 24.09 -3.41
N SER A 192 -11.71 24.03 -2.38
CA SER A 192 -13.01 24.72 -2.34
C SER A 192 -13.41 25.01 -0.88
N MET A 193 -14.56 25.64 -0.69
CA MET A 193 -15.16 25.91 0.61
C MET A 193 -16.58 25.37 0.70
N ILE A 194 -16.92 24.73 1.80
CA ILE A 194 -18.29 24.35 2.15
C ILE A 194 -18.58 24.81 3.58
N ASN A 195 -19.67 25.55 3.79
CA ASN A 195 -20.09 26.02 5.13
C ASN A 195 -18.97 26.68 5.93
N LYS A 196 -18.18 27.56 5.34
CA LYS A 196 -17.01 28.25 5.92
C LYS A 196 -15.83 27.32 6.28
N GLY A 197 -15.81 26.08 5.82
CA GLY A 197 -14.68 25.16 6.02
C GLY A 197 -14.00 24.83 4.71
N HIS A 198 -12.68 24.68 4.74
CA HIS A 198 -11.88 24.29 3.58
C HIS A 198 -12.05 22.80 3.29
N ILE A 199 -12.15 22.48 2.00
CA ILE A 199 -12.24 21.12 1.52
C ILE A 199 -11.32 20.90 0.33
N LEU A 200 -10.94 19.64 0.11
CA LEU A 200 -10.29 19.18 -1.11
C LEU A 200 -11.14 18.06 -1.73
N TYR A 201 -11.63 18.30 -2.95
CA TYR A 201 -12.26 17.23 -3.73
C TYR A 201 -11.22 16.19 -4.15
N VAL A 202 -11.57 14.91 -4.07
CA VAL A 202 -10.63 13.82 -4.34
C VAL A 202 -11.20 12.82 -5.34
N ARG A 203 -10.33 12.34 -6.22
CA ARG A 203 -10.64 11.23 -7.12
C ARG A 203 -10.28 9.92 -6.44
N GLY A 204 -11.29 9.14 -6.07
CA GLY A 204 -11.11 7.84 -5.45
C GLY A 204 -10.37 6.84 -6.36
N LYS A 205 -9.83 5.78 -5.78
CA LYS A 205 -9.17 4.71 -6.54
C LYS A 205 -10.16 4.02 -7.49
N GLY A 206 -9.91 4.14 -8.82
CA GLY A 206 -10.74 3.53 -9.87
C GLY A 206 -12.04 4.30 -10.14
N ARG A 207 -12.09 5.59 -9.81
CA ARG A 207 -13.13 6.53 -10.19
C ARG A 207 -12.50 7.73 -10.87
N ASP A 208 -13.18 8.28 -11.85
CA ASP A 208 -12.78 9.51 -12.54
C ASP A 208 -13.60 10.73 -12.06
N ASP A 209 -14.68 10.49 -11.31
CA ASP A 209 -15.51 11.53 -10.72
C ASP A 209 -14.91 12.09 -9.42
N LYS A 210 -15.10 13.39 -9.18
CA LYS A 210 -14.71 14.14 -7.98
C LYS A 210 -15.91 14.31 -7.03
N SER A 211 -16.62 13.22 -6.72
CA SER A 211 -17.81 13.24 -5.87
C SER A 211 -17.48 13.17 -4.37
N GLU A 212 -16.27 12.79 -4.01
CA GLU A 212 -15.81 12.67 -2.62
C GLU A 212 -14.88 13.85 -2.27
N TYR A 213 -14.90 14.27 -1.01
CA TYR A 213 -14.00 15.31 -0.52
C TYR A 213 -13.45 14.98 0.88
N VAL A 214 -12.38 15.66 1.26
CA VAL A 214 -11.88 15.72 2.64
C VAL A 214 -12.00 17.15 3.17
N LYS A 215 -12.29 17.28 4.46
CA LYS A 215 -12.20 18.57 5.15
C LYS A 215 -10.73 18.84 5.50
N ILE A 216 -10.31 20.08 5.33
CA ILE A 216 -8.97 20.55 5.63
C ILE A 216 -9.09 21.60 6.73
N SER A 217 -8.28 21.50 7.77
CA SER A 217 -8.22 22.56 8.80
C SER A 217 -7.59 23.83 8.24
N ASP A 218 -7.86 24.95 8.86
CA ASP A 218 -7.33 26.26 8.43
C ASP A 218 -5.79 26.26 8.45
N GLU A 219 -5.17 25.57 9.41
CA GLU A 219 -3.70 25.44 9.51
C GLU A 219 -3.13 24.73 8.27
N VAL A 220 -3.70 23.58 7.89
CA VAL A 220 -3.25 22.81 6.73
C VAL A 220 -3.55 23.54 5.43
N TYR A 221 -4.69 24.22 5.35
CA TYR A 221 -5.02 25.06 4.20
C TYR A 221 -4.00 26.19 4.02
N ASN A 222 -3.65 26.92 5.10
CA ASN A 222 -2.66 27.98 5.07
C ASN A 222 -1.27 27.49 4.63
N ILE A 223 -0.87 26.27 5.05
CA ILE A 223 0.37 25.65 4.60
C ILE A 223 0.32 25.40 3.08
N ILE A 224 -0.79 24.87 2.58
CA ILE A 224 -0.97 24.62 1.13
C ILE A 224 -1.00 25.94 0.36
N GLU A 225 -1.73 26.93 0.83
CA GLU A 225 -1.82 28.24 0.19
C GLU A 225 -0.47 28.96 0.14
N THR A 226 0.31 28.89 1.22
CA THR A 226 1.69 29.42 1.24
C THR A 226 2.59 28.72 0.24
N TYR A 227 2.48 27.39 0.11
CA TYR A 227 3.19 26.66 -0.95
C TYR A 227 2.82 27.16 -2.34
N LEU A 228 1.51 27.29 -2.63
CA LEU A 228 1.02 27.77 -3.92
C LEU A 228 1.46 29.22 -4.23
N ALA A 229 1.40 30.11 -3.24
CA ALA A 229 1.84 31.49 -3.38
C ALA A 229 3.34 31.61 -3.71
N ASN A 230 4.18 30.73 -3.14
CA ASN A 230 5.62 30.70 -3.39
C ASN A 230 5.95 29.99 -4.72
N ARG A 231 5.08 29.12 -5.22
CA ARG A 231 5.25 28.37 -6.47
C ARG A 231 5.20 29.28 -7.70
N ARG A 232 4.38 30.32 -7.66
CA ARG A 232 4.27 31.40 -8.67
C ARG A 232 4.08 30.89 -10.10
N ASP A 233 3.30 29.83 -10.29
CA ASP A 233 2.96 29.22 -11.57
C ASP A 233 1.46 28.94 -11.67
N GLU A 234 0.99 28.50 -12.85
CA GLU A 234 -0.41 28.17 -13.13
C GLU A 234 -0.61 26.69 -13.42
N PHE A 235 0.32 25.82 -12.99
CA PHE A 235 0.18 24.37 -13.20
C PHE A 235 -1.02 23.83 -12.45
N ALA A 236 -1.81 22.99 -13.13
CA ALA A 236 -3.01 22.39 -12.58
C ALA A 236 -2.78 21.48 -11.37
N PRO A 237 -1.73 20.62 -11.29
CA PRO A 237 -1.53 19.76 -10.12
C PRO A 237 -1.31 20.58 -8.84
N LEU A 238 -1.94 20.14 -7.74
CA LEU A 238 -1.79 20.76 -6.42
C LEU A 238 -0.34 20.71 -5.93
N PHE A 239 0.32 19.56 -6.12
CA PHE A 239 1.73 19.36 -5.77
C PHE A 239 2.52 18.92 -6.99
N ILE A 240 3.55 19.71 -7.35
CA ILE A 240 4.38 19.46 -8.53
C ILE A 240 5.76 18.93 -8.17
N THR A 241 6.43 18.36 -9.16
CA THR A 241 7.87 18.07 -9.08
C THR A 241 8.67 19.36 -9.36
N HIS A 242 9.72 19.59 -8.55
CA HIS A 242 10.62 20.75 -8.70
C HIS A 242 11.93 20.40 -9.43
N GLY A 243 12.10 19.11 -9.81
CA GLY A 243 13.28 18.67 -10.55
C GLY A 243 13.31 19.19 -11.98
N HIS A 244 14.47 19.60 -12.46
CA HIS A 244 14.68 20.26 -13.75
C HIS A 244 14.00 19.55 -14.94
N ASN A 245 14.11 18.23 -15.04
CA ASN A 245 13.57 17.45 -16.16
C ASN A 245 12.07 17.14 -16.06
N SER A 246 11.42 17.44 -14.94
CA SER A 246 10.02 17.08 -14.67
C SER A 246 9.25 18.22 -13.99
N TYR A 247 9.79 19.43 -14.02
CA TYR A 247 9.18 20.61 -13.41
C TYR A 247 7.74 20.81 -13.89
N GLY A 248 6.84 21.09 -12.97
CA GLY A 248 5.41 21.29 -13.25
C GLY A 248 4.57 20.00 -13.37
N ASN A 249 5.19 18.84 -13.51
CA ASN A 249 4.46 17.58 -13.49
C ASN A 249 3.93 17.25 -12.09
N PRO A 250 2.80 16.54 -11.95
CA PRO A 250 2.32 16.09 -10.64
C PRO A 250 3.36 15.21 -9.95
N ILE A 251 3.56 15.42 -8.64
CA ILE A 251 4.42 14.55 -7.84
C ILE A 251 3.87 13.12 -7.85
N ARG A 252 4.72 12.14 -8.13
CA ARG A 252 4.30 10.74 -8.24
C ARG A 252 4.15 10.08 -6.87
N THR A 253 3.22 9.14 -6.76
CA THR A 253 2.99 8.32 -5.56
C THR A 253 4.28 7.72 -4.99
N ARG A 254 5.24 7.33 -5.86
CA ARG A 254 6.55 6.82 -5.42
C ARG A 254 7.34 7.87 -4.65
N SER A 255 7.43 9.09 -5.19
CA SER A 255 8.15 10.19 -4.55
C SER A 255 7.48 10.63 -3.25
N ILE A 256 6.14 10.67 -3.20
CA ILE A 256 5.39 10.95 -1.95
C ILE A 256 5.75 9.92 -0.87
N ARG A 257 5.80 8.63 -1.22
CA ARG A 257 6.19 7.58 -0.26
C ARG A 257 7.63 7.71 0.20
N GLU A 258 8.54 8.13 -0.67
CA GLU A 258 9.93 8.36 -0.36
C GLU A 258 10.11 9.56 0.58
N VAL A 259 9.41 10.67 0.31
CA VAL A 259 9.35 11.84 1.22
C VAL A 259 8.91 11.43 2.62
N ILE A 260 7.79 10.72 2.75
CA ILE A 260 7.29 10.29 4.06
C ILE A 260 8.26 9.31 4.72
N LYS A 261 8.88 8.41 3.96
CA LYS A 261 9.88 7.48 4.48
C LYS A 261 11.11 8.20 5.05
N ASN A 262 11.55 9.28 4.39
CA ASN A 262 12.68 10.08 4.87
C ASN A 262 12.33 10.77 6.19
N PHE A 263 11.13 11.35 6.35
CA PHE A 263 10.69 11.92 7.62
C PHE A 263 10.60 10.86 8.73
N LEU A 264 10.10 9.67 8.43
CA LEU A 264 10.07 8.55 9.39
C LEU A 264 11.48 8.13 9.83
N LEU A 265 12.44 8.09 8.90
CA LEU A 265 13.85 7.80 9.19
C LEU A 265 14.45 8.88 10.10
N GLU A 266 14.21 10.15 9.80
CA GLU A 266 14.72 11.27 10.59
C GLU A 266 14.10 11.34 12.00
N ALA A 267 12.87 10.87 12.16
CA ALA A 267 12.21 10.74 13.44
C ALA A 267 12.64 9.47 14.23
N GLY A 268 13.55 8.65 13.70
CA GLY A 268 13.99 7.39 14.33
C GLY A 268 12.92 6.30 14.35
N LEU A 269 12.01 6.32 13.38
CA LEU A 269 10.88 5.37 13.29
C LEU A 269 11.05 4.30 12.20
N GLU A 270 12.25 4.16 11.62
CA GLU A 270 12.55 3.25 10.51
C GLU A 270 12.37 1.77 10.86
N ASP A 271 12.66 1.39 12.09
CA ASP A 271 12.57 -0.01 12.56
C ASP A 271 11.13 -0.49 12.77
N ARG A 272 10.18 0.43 12.86
CA ARG A 272 8.75 0.16 13.14
C ARG A 272 7.93 -0.23 11.90
N ASN A 273 8.57 -0.56 10.77
CA ASN A 273 7.91 -0.94 9.51
C ASN A 273 6.78 0.04 9.06
N MET A 274 7.01 1.33 9.29
CA MET A 274 6.08 2.42 8.99
C MET A 274 6.13 2.85 7.52
N SER A 275 5.07 3.48 7.05
CA SER A 275 4.94 3.94 5.67
C SER A 275 3.90 5.06 5.57
N ALA A 276 3.75 5.68 4.40
CA ALA A 276 2.66 6.63 4.14
C ALA A 276 1.27 6.07 4.49
N HIS A 277 1.07 4.75 4.40
CA HIS A 277 -0.18 4.12 4.80
C HIS A 277 -0.37 4.10 6.32
N SER A 278 0.72 4.15 7.09
CA SER A 278 0.66 4.22 8.56
C SER A 278 0.08 5.55 9.06
N LEU A 279 0.30 6.66 8.35
CA LEU A 279 -0.38 7.94 8.64
C LEU A 279 -1.89 7.84 8.48
N ARG A 280 -2.36 7.13 7.45
CA ARG A 280 -3.79 6.88 7.27
C ARG A 280 -4.35 5.96 8.37
N HIS A 281 -3.57 5.00 8.82
CA HIS A 281 -3.91 4.16 9.98
C HIS A 281 -4.01 5.00 11.26
N PHE A 282 -3.06 5.91 11.45
CA PHE A 282 -3.09 6.87 12.55
C PHE A 282 -4.41 7.66 12.57
N VAL A 283 -4.79 8.30 11.45
CA VAL A 283 -6.05 9.06 11.37
C VAL A 283 -7.26 8.19 11.74
N CYS A 284 -7.32 6.94 11.25
CA CYS A 284 -8.38 6.01 11.61
C CYS A 284 -8.44 5.77 13.11
N SER A 285 -7.29 5.46 13.70
CA SER A 285 -7.18 5.16 15.13
C SER A 285 -7.52 6.35 15.99
N GLU A 286 -7.09 7.56 15.60
CA GLU A 286 -7.38 8.78 16.35
C GLU A 286 -8.86 9.19 16.31
N ILE A 287 -9.55 9.00 15.19
CA ILE A 287 -11.00 9.18 15.13
C ILE A 287 -11.70 8.27 16.14
N LEU A 288 -11.32 6.99 16.19
CA LEU A 288 -11.92 6.02 17.11
C LEU A 288 -11.55 6.31 18.58
N ARG A 289 -10.29 6.65 18.88
CA ARG A 289 -9.84 7.03 20.24
C ARG A 289 -10.52 8.30 20.75
N SER A 290 -10.82 9.23 19.84
CA SER A 290 -11.56 10.46 20.16
C SER A 290 -13.06 10.23 20.35
N GLY A 291 -13.54 8.98 20.35
CA GLY A 291 -14.94 8.62 20.54
C GLY A 291 -15.77 8.66 19.26
N GLY A 292 -15.15 8.86 18.09
CA GLY A 292 -15.82 8.78 16.80
C GLY A 292 -16.26 7.34 16.47
N SER A 293 -17.33 7.21 15.71
CA SER A 293 -17.87 5.92 15.31
C SER A 293 -17.03 5.25 14.19
N LEU A 294 -17.25 3.94 14.03
CA LEU A 294 -16.63 3.19 12.94
C LEU A 294 -17.08 3.69 11.56
N GLU A 295 -18.32 4.13 11.46
CA GLU A 295 -18.93 4.70 10.27
C GLU A 295 -18.30 6.05 9.93
N GLU A 296 -18.07 6.91 10.93
CA GLU A 296 -17.37 8.19 10.74
C GLU A 296 -15.93 7.96 10.27
N ALA A 297 -15.19 7.04 10.89
CA ALA A 297 -13.85 6.67 10.44
C ALA A 297 -13.87 6.11 9.00
N GLN A 298 -14.85 5.27 8.65
CA GLN A 298 -15.05 4.75 7.31
C GLN A 298 -15.32 5.87 6.30
N GLN A 299 -16.17 6.82 6.65
CA GLN A 299 -16.55 7.96 5.80
C GLN A 299 -15.35 8.88 5.57
N VAL A 300 -14.65 9.30 6.61
CA VAL A 300 -13.46 10.17 6.51
C VAL A 300 -12.39 9.50 5.63
N LEU A 301 -12.15 8.22 5.83
CA LEU A 301 -11.15 7.48 5.08
C LEU A 301 -11.66 6.99 3.71
N ARG A 302 -12.93 7.10 3.40
CA ARG A 302 -13.52 6.63 2.14
C ARG A 302 -13.19 5.16 1.88
N HIS A 303 -13.40 4.30 2.91
CA HIS A 303 -13.24 2.86 2.79
C HIS A 303 -14.50 2.25 2.15
N ARG A 304 -14.35 1.56 1.01
CA ARG A 304 -15.45 0.83 0.37
C ARG A 304 -16.00 -0.31 1.23
N ASP A 305 -15.12 -0.94 2.00
CA ASP A 305 -15.43 -2.10 2.83
C ASP A 305 -15.13 -1.76 4.30
N ILE A 306 -16.16 -1.82 5.11
CA ILE A 306 -16.09 -1.56 6.54
C ILE A 306 -15.14 -2.53 7.27
N SER A 307 -14.94 -3.74 6.71
CA SER A 307 -14.02 -4.73 7.29
C SER A 307 -12.59 -4.20 7.39
N THR A 308 -12.22 -3.25 6.52
CA THR A 308 -10.92 -2.58 6.58
C THR A 308 -10.79 -1.69 7.82
N THR A 309 -11.88 -1.03 8.24
CA THR A 309 -11.93 -0.16 9.41
C THR A 309 -12.11 -0.99 10.70
N GLN A 310 -12.84 -2.11 10.64
CA GLN A 310 -13.06 -3.01 11.78
C GLN A 310 -11.76 -3.58 12.37
N ILE A 311 -10.73 -3.79 11.55
CA ILE A 311 -9.43 -4.27 12.02
C ILE A 311 -8.84 -3.35 13.09
N TYR A 312 -9.01 -2.02 12.93
CA TYR A 312 -8.54 -1.02 13.90
C TYR A 312 -9.35 -1.05 15.18
N ASN A 313 -10.67 -1.12 15.04
CA ASN A 313 -11.58 -1.17 16.19
C ASN A 313 -11.31 -2.39 17.08
N HIS A 314 -11.03 -3.55 16.48
CA HIS A 314 -10.67 -4.75 17.25
C HIS A 314 -9.35 -4.59 18.01
N SER A 315 -8.34 -3.97 17.39
CA SER A 315 -7.05 -3.73 18.05
C SER A 315 -7.19 -2.75 19.22
N LEU A 316 -7.86 -1.61 19.00
CA LEU A 316 -8.08 -0.59 20.04
C LEU A 316 -8.93 -1.15 21.19
N LYS A 317 -10.06 -1.81 20.90
CA LYS A 317 -10.90 -2.41 21.95
C LYS A 317 -10.17 -3.49 22.74
N ARG A 318 -9.20 -4.19 22.15
CA ARG A 318 -8.39 -5.18 22.88
C ARG A 318 -7.36 -4.49 23.78
N GLU A 319 -6.75 -3.40 23.35
CA GLU A 319 -5.82 -2.60 24.15
C GLU A 319 -6.53 -1.96 25.37
N GLU A 320 -7.76 -1.49 25.18
CA GLU A 320 -8.57 -0.83 26.20
C GLU A 320 -9.39 -1.81 27.09
N ASN A 321 -9.36 -3.09 26.74
CA ASN A 321 -10.20 -4.09 27.42
C ASN A 321 -9.52 -4.67 28.65
N ASP A 322 -9.85 -4.11 29.82
CA ASP A 322 -9.42 -4.58 31.14
C ASP A 322 -10.30 -5.66 31.75
N SER A 323 -11.17 -6.31 30.98
CA SER A 323 -12.11 -7.31 31.51
C SER A 323 -11.43 -8.46 32.27
N GLU A 324 -10.20 -8.83 31.87
CA GLU A 324 -9.40 -9.84 32.57
C GLU A 324 -8.97 -9.37 33.96
N LEU A 325 -8.63 -8.07 34.09
CA LEU A 325 -8.29 -7.46 35.38
C LEU A 325 -9.52 -7.39 36.29
N LEU A 326 -10.72 -7.14 35.73
CA LEU A 326 -11.97 -7.19 36.47
C LEU A 326 -12.26 -8.60 37.01
N VAL A 327 -11.97 -9.64 36.23
CA VAL A 327 -12.10 -11.06 36.69
C VAL A 327 -11.10 -11.32 37.80
N SER A 328 -9.85 -10.90 37.63
CA SER A 328 -8.80 -11.01 38.64
C SER A 328 -9.19 -10.29 39.94
N ALA A 329 -9.66 -9.06 39.85
CA ALA A 329 -10.10 -8.29 41.02
C ALA A 329 -11.24 -8.97 41.76
N LYS A 330 -12.23 -9.55 41.04
CA LYS A 330 -13.33 -10.30 41.66
C LYS A 330 -12.87 -11.58 42.39
N LEU A 331 -11.82 -12.21 41.88
CA LEU A 331 -11.31 -13.46 42.45
C LEU A 331 -10.42 -13.21 43.69
N PHE A 332 -9.59 -12.18 43.64
CA PHE A 332 -8.55 -11.92 44.64
C PHE A 332 -8.93 -10.83 45.66
N MET A 333 -9.89 -9.94 45.37
CA MET A 333 -10.36 -8.92 46.32
C MET A 333 -11.47 -9.47 47.30
N LYS A 334 -11.97 -10.70 47.12
CA LYS A 334 -12.92 -11.34 48.06
C LYS A 334 -12.31 -11.74 49.41
N GLY A 335 -11.04 -11.44 49.68
CA GLY A 335 -10.34 -11.84 50.92
C GLY A 335 -10.12 -10.70 51.95
N ALA A 336 -10.64 -9.51 51.71
CA ALA A 336 -10.56 -8.39 52.66
C ALA A 336 -11.95 -8.11 53.27
N LYS A 337 -12.39 -8.95 54.23
CA LYS A 337 -13.41 -8.65 55.25
C LYS A 337 -12.83 -8.94 56.61
#